data_8a17db1a88ff0276a6b34e00b4f7f2b4
#
_entry.id   8a17db1a88ff0276a6b34e00b4f7f2b4
#
_cell.length_a   1.000
_cell.length_b   1.000
_cell.length_c   1.000
_cell.angle_alpha   90.00
_cell.angle_beta   90.00
_cell.angle_gamma   90.00
#
_symmetry.space_group_name_H-M   'P 1'
#
loop_
_entity.id
_entity.type
_entity.pdbx_description
1 polymer ?
#
loop_
_entity_poly.entity_id
_entity_poly.type
_entity_poly.pdbx_seq_one_letter_code
_entity_poly.pdbx_strand_id
1 'polypeptide(L)'
;MSSMKETAERFFDVCDTGKGWDACQQFCHADASFSAQAGALADVNTLQEYADWMKGLLTPVPDGQCEVRSFAVDEDRNNVTAYAVFRGTHTGEGGPVPPTGKQIEADYV
;
A
#
# COMPACT_ATOMS: atom_id res chain seq x y z
N MET A 1 5.37 20.99 13.17
CA MET A 1 6.22 19.82 12.94
C MET A 1 5.38 18.56 12.90
N SER A 2 5.52 17.75 11.85
CA SER A 2 4.80 16.48 11.79
C SER A 2 5.47 15.45 12.69
N SER A 3 4.66 14.71 13.45
CA SER A 3 5.14 13.55 14.18
C SER A 3 5.40 12.40 13.22
N MET A 4 6.12 11.39 13.68
CA MET A 4 6.32 10.14 12.92
C MET A 4 4.97 9.51 12.56
N LYS A 5 4.02 9.53 13.50
CA LYS A 5 2.69 8.99 13.28
C LYS A 5 1.96 9.73 12.15
N GLU A 6 1.96 11.06 12.19
CA GLU A 6 1.29 11.86 11.16
C GLU A 6 1.90 11.65 9.78
N THR A 7 3.22 11.60 9.69
CA THR A 7 3.91 11.35 8.43
C THR A 7 3.55 9.98 7.88
N ALA A 8 3.55 8.96 8.72
CA ALA A 8 3.21 7.60 8.31
C ALA A 8 1.73 7.47 7.90
N GLU A 9 0.82 8.14 8.61
CA GLU A 9 -0.59 8.13 8.24
C GLU A 9 -0.82 8.79 6.88
N ARG A 10 -0.14 9.90 6.61
CA ARG A 10 -0.23 10.59 5.32
C ARG A 10 0.33 9.74 4.19
N PHE A 11 1.48 9.11 4.43
CA PHE A 11 2.07 8.18 3.46
C PHE A 11 1.09 7.05 3.16
N PHE A 12 0.54 6.43 4.19
CA PHE A 12 -0.38 5.31 4.06
C PHE A 12 -1.61 5.70 3.24
N ASP A 13 -2.20 6.85 3.55
CA ASP A 13 -3.38 7.34 2.84
C ASP A 13 -3.10 7.56 1.35
N VAL A 14 -1.97 8.17 1.01
CA VAL A 14 -1.60 8.43 -0.38
C VAL A 14 -1.22 7.15 -1.12
N CYS A 15 -0.40 6.30 -0.51
CA CYS A 15 0.07 5.06 -1.12
C CYS A 15 -1.08 4.08 -1.36
N ASP A 16 -1.91 3.87 -0.36
CA ASP A 16 -2.97 2.87 -0.42
C ASP A 16 -4.19 3.31 -1.22
N THR A 17 -4.27 4.58 -1.55
CA THR A 17 -5.27 5.07 -2.52
C THR A 17 -4.75 5.06 -3.95
N GLY A 18 -3.56 4.48 -4.17
CA GLY A 18 -3.04 4.23 -5.52
C GLY A 18 -2.54 5.45 -6.27
N LYS A 19 -2.05 6.47 -5.56
CA LYS A 19 -1.57 7.71 -6.20
C LYS A 19 -0.14 7.60 -6.73
N GLY A 20 0.59 6.54 -6.39
CA GLY A 20 1.92 6.26 -6.91
C GLY A 20 3.04 7.03 -6.21
N TRP A 21 4.27 6.73 -6.63
CA TRP A 21 5.47 7.30 -6.01
C TRP A 21 5.54 8.82 -6.11
N ASP A 22 5.11 9.40 -7.23
CA ASP A 22 5.15 10.85 -7.41
C ASP A 22 4.44 11.60 -6.28
N ALA A 23 3.35 11.05 -5.78
CA ALA A 23 2.59 11.63 -4.67
C ALA A 23 3.13 11.21 -3.30
N CYS A 24 3.72 10.01 -3.19
CA CYS A 24 4.20 9.45 -1.92
C CYS A 24 5.59 9.95 -1.54
N GLN A 25 6.43 10.30 -2.50
CA GLN A 25 7.87 10.55 -2.26
C GLN A 25 8.15 11.64 -1.25
N GLN A 26 7.24 12.59 -1.10
CA GLN A 26 7.41 13.68 -0.14
C GLN A 26 7.44 13.22 1.33
N PHE A 27 6.95 12.01 1.60
CA PHE A 27 6.92 11.42 2.93
C PHE A 27 8.05 10.41 3.16
N CYS A 28 8.91 10.18 2.18
CA CYS A 28 9.84 9.07 2.16
C CYS A 28 11.26 9.51 1.83
N HIS A 29 12.23 8.70 2.27
CA HIS A 29 13.58 8.81 1.73
C HIS A 29 13.61 8.24 0.32
N ALA A 30 14.40 8.84 -0.57
CA ALA A 30 14.47 8.44 -1.98
C ALA A 30 14.96 7.00 -2.16
N ASP A 31 15.78 6.51 -1.23
CA ASP A 31 16.37 5.16 -1.26
C ASP A 31 15.68 4.18 -0.31
N ALA A 32 14.46 4.48 0.14
CA ALA A 32 13.75 3.62 1.07
C ALA A 32 13.57 2.21 0.47
N SER A 33 13.93 1.21 1.27
CA SER A 33 13.81 -0.19 0.88
C SER A 33 12.40 -0.73 1.17
N PHE A 34 12.10 -1.86 0.59
CA PHE A 34 10.83 -2.55 0.79
C PHE A 34 11.07 -4.05 0.79
N SER A 35 10.34 -4.77 1.63
CA SER A 35 10.28 -6.22 1.57
C SER A 35 8.89 -6.71 1.97
N ALA A 36 8.48 -7.82 1.39
CA ALA A 36 7.19 -8.42 1.69
C ALA A 36 7.29 -9.94 1.62
N GLN A 37 6.37 -10.61 2.31
CA GLN A 37 6.27 -12.06 2.29
C GLN A 37 5.30 -12.56 1.21
N ALA A 38 4.55 -11.66 0.59
CA ALA A 38 3.58 -12.02 -0.44
C ALA A 38 4.30 -12.34 -1.75
N GLY A 39 3.92 -13.45 -2.40
CA GLY A 39 4.54 -13.88 -3.65
C GLY A 39 4.42 -12.87 -4.78
N ALA A 40 3.31 -12.16 -4.86
CA ALA A 40 3.09 -11.12 -5.87
C ALA A 40 4.06 -9.94 -5.75
N LEU A 41 4.68 -9.77 -4.57
CA LEU A 41 5.60 -8.68 -4.28
C LEU A 41 7.05 -9.15 -4.12
N ALA A 42 7.34 -10.38 -4.51
CA ALA A 42 8.67 -10.99 -4.31
C ALA A 42 9.80 -10.22 -4.97
N ASP A 43 9.53 -9.56 -6.10
CA ASP A 43 10.53 -8.80 -6.86
C ASP A 43 10.50 -7.30 -6.54
N VAL A 44 9.69 -6.88 -5.59
CA VAL A 44 9.59 -5.47 -5.18
C VAL A 44 10.55 -5.24 -4.01
N ASN A 45 11.56 -4.40 -4.22
CA ASN A 45 12.65 -4.19 -3.27
C ASN A 45 12.79 -2.76 -2.80
N THR A 46 12.09 -1.81 -3.42
CA THR A 46 12.12 -0.41 -3.03
C THR A 46 10.72 0.09 -2.76
N LEU A 47 10.62 1.10 -1.90
CA LEU A 47 9.33 1.71 -1.61
C LEU A 47 8.71 2.38 -2.84
N GLN A 48 9.55 2.92 -3.72
CA GLN A 48 9.10 3.47 -5.00
C GLN A 48 8.39 2.40 -5.84
N GLU A 49 9.00 1.23 -5.97
CA GLU A 49 8.38 0.11 -6.70
C GLU A 49 7.07 -0.32 -6.09
N TYR A 50 7.00 -0.36 -4.75
CA TYR A 50 5.77 -0.73 -4.06
C TYR A 50 4.65 0.28 -4.28
N ALA A 51 4.95 1.58 -4.15
CA ALA A 51 3.95 2.62 -4.36
C ALA A 51 3.37 2.59 -5.77
N ASP A 52 4.22 2.34 -6.77
CA ASP A 52 3.78 2.22 -8.15
C ASP A 52 3.04 0.90 -8.40
N TRP A 53 3.40 -0.18 -7.69
CA TRP A 53 2.66 -1.44 -7.73
C TRP A 53 1.24 -1.26 -7.20
N MET A 54 1.08 -0.52 -6.09
CA MET A 54 -0.24 -0.22 -5.52
C MET A 54 -1.09 0.61 -6.48
N LYS A 55 -0.48 1.54 -7.20
CA LYS A 55 -1.16 2.30 -8.24
C LYS A 55 -1.68 1.38 -9.34
N GLY A 56 -0.85 0.43 -9.76
CA GLY A 56 -1.21 -0.55 -10.79
C GLY A 56 -2.31 -1.52 -10.36
N LEU A 57 -2.38 -1.83 -9.06
CA LEU A 57 -3.40 -2.74 -8.53
C LEU A 57 -4.82 -2.21 -8.74
N LEU A 58 -5.01 -0.90 -8.74
CA LEU A 58 -6.33 -0.32 -8.91
C LEU A 58 -6.85 -0.41 -10.35
N THR A 59 -6.02 -0.84 -11.32
CA THR A 59 -6.48 -1.11 -12.67
C THR A 59 -7.39 -2.34 -12.71
N PRO A 60 -6.97 -3.53 -12.21
CA PRO A 60 -7.87 -4.68 -12.14
C PRO A 60 -8.91 -4.58 -11.01
N VAL A 61 -8.65 -3.76 -9.99
CA VAL A 61 -9.52 -3.60 -8.81
C VAL A 61 -9.85 -2.12 -8.62
N PRO A 62 -10.69 -1.53 -9.51
CA PRO A 62 -10.89 -0.07 -9.51
C PRO A 62 -11.59 0.47 -8.27
N ASP A 63 -12.33 -0.34 -7.54
CA ASP A 63 -12.98 0.03 -6.28
C ASP A 63 -12.14 -0.32 -5.05
N GLY A 64 -10.87 -0.65 -5.23
CA GLY A 64 -9.99 -1.04 -4.14
C GLY A 64 -9.83 0.03 -3.08
N GLN A 65 -9.95 -0.37 -1.82
CA GLN A 65 -9.77 0.53 -0.69
C GLN A 65 -9.24 -0.24 0.53
N CYS A 66 -8.56 0.50 1.40
CA CYS A 66 -7.99 -0.05 2.61
C CYS A 66 -8.70 0.51 3.83
N GLU A 67 -9.04 -0.37 4.76
CA GLU A 67 -9.59 0.01 6.06
C GLU A 67 -8.52 -0.25 7.12
N VAL A 68 -8.01 0.82 7.72
CA VAL A 68 -7.02 0.71 8.80
C VAL A 68 -7.75 0.31 10.08
N ARG A 69 -7.33 -0.80 10.67
CA ARG A 69 -7.93 -1.33 11.90
C ARG A 69 -7.07 -1.10 13.14
N SER A 70 -5.77 -0.93 12.95
CA SER A 70 -4.84 -0.64 14.04
C SER A 70 -3.66 0.15 13.49
N PHE A 71 -3.25 1.16 14.22
CA PHE A 71 -2.10 1.99 13.86
C PHE A 71 -1.34 2.31 15.13
N ALA A 72 -0.12 1.82 15.22
CA ALA A 72 0.70 1.93 16.43
C ALA A 72 2.07 2.52 16.11
N VAL A 73 2.59 3.31 17.03
CA VAL A 73 3.92 3.90 16.93
C VAL A 73 4.78 3.36 18.08
N ASP A 74 5.97 2.89 17.75
CA ASP A 74 6.99 2.50 18.71
C ASP A 74 8.11 3.53 18.63
N GLU A 75 8.09 4.50 19.55
CA GLU A 75 9.08 5.57 19.55
C GLU A 75 10.46 5.09 19.95
N ASP A 76 10.54 4.07 20.80
CA ASP A 76 11.82 3.52 21.25
C ASP A 76 12.59 2.86 20.12
N ARG A 77 11.87 2.23 19.17
CA ARG A 77 12.46 1.56 18.02
C ARG A 77 12.33 2.36 16.73
N ASN A 78 11.73 3.55 16.82
CA ASN A 78 11.57 4.47 15.70
C ASN A 78 10.85 3.82 14.51
N ASN A 79 9.71 3.17 14.78
CA ASN A 79 8.92 2.55 13.74
C ASN A 79 7.41 2.70 13.96
N VAL A 80 6.67 2.38 12.90
CA VAL A 80 5.21 2.40 12.89
C VAL A 80 4.72 1.07 12.35
N THR A 81 3.69 0.51 12.95
CA THR A 81 3.05 -0.72 12.49
C THR A 81 1.56 -0.45 12.26
N ALA A 82 1.06 -0.86 11.12
CA ALA A 82 -0.36 -0.74 10.81
C ALA A 82 -0.93 -2.10 10.39
N TYR A 83 -2.15 -2.38 10.86
CA TYR A 83 -2.94 -3.50 10.38
C TYR A 83 -4.13 -2.95 9.64
N ALA A 84 -4.35 -3.43 8.43
CA ALA A 84 -5.44 -2.96 7.58
C ALA A 84 -6.03 -4.13 6.78
N VAL A 85 -7.22 -3.89 6.25
CA VAL A 85 -7.91 -4.83 5.36
C VAL A 85 -8.10 -4.15 4.01
N PHE A 86 -7.62 -4.77 2.95
CA PHE A 86 -7.86 -4.32 1.59
C PHE A 86 -9.10 -5.04 1.05
N ARG A 87 -10.00 -4.27 0.46
CA ARG A 87 -11.22 -4.80 -0.17
C ARG A 87 -11.42 -4.19 -1.54
N GLY A 88 -11.95 -5.00 -2.43
CA GLY A 88 -12.29 -4.54 -3.77
C GLY A 88 -12.98 -5.63 -4.56
N THR A 89 -13.29 -5.32 -5.82
CA THR A 89 -13.93 -6.26 -6.74
C THR A 89 -13.10 -6.34 -8.01
N HIS A 90 -12.80 -7.56 -8.46
CA HIS A 90 -11.99 -7.79 -9.65
C HIS A 90 -12.85 -7.61 -10.91
N THR A 91 -13.06 -6.33 -11.28
CA THR A 91 -13.90 -5.97 -12.43
C THR A 91 -13.12 -5.31 -13.56
N GLY A 92 -11.85 -4.91 -13.31
CA GLY A 92 -11.01 -4.24 -14.29
C GLY A 92 -10.10 -5.21 -15.04
N GLU A 93 -9.70 -4.81 -16.25
CA GLU A 93 -8.70 -5.53 -17.02
C GLU A 93 -7.29 -5.06 -16.62
N GLY A 94 -6.27 -5.80 -17.04
CA GLY A 94 -4.87 -5.46 -16.76
C GLY A 94 -4.21 -6.25 -15.65
N GLY A 95 -4.93 -7.17 -15.02
CA GLY A 95 -4.36 -8.10 -14.05
C GLY A 95 -3.79 -9.35 -14.72
N PRO A 96 -3.24 -10.29 -13.92
CA PRO A 96 -2.66 -11.53 -14.43
C PRO A 96 -3.70 -12.48 -15.03
N VAL A 97 -4.98 -12.28 -14.74
CA VAL A 97 -6.09 -13.06 -15.27
C VAL A 97 -7.22 -12.11 -15.68
N PRO A 98 -8.13 -12.55 -16.58
CA PRO A 98 -9.30 -11.74 -16.94
C PRO A 98 -10.18 -11.44 -15.73
N PRO A 99 -10.96 -10.34 -15.75
CA PRO A 99 -11.83 -9.98 -14.65
C PRO A 99 -12.78 -11.14 -14.25
N THR A 100 -12.82 -11.41 -12.95
CA THR A 100 -13.65 -12.51 -12.41
C THR A 100 -14.96 -12.04 -11.80
N GLY A 101 -15.11 -10.74 -11.52
CA GLY A 101 -16.26 -10.18 -10.81
C GLY A 101 -16.29 -10.56 -9.33
N LYS A 102 -15.27 -11.24 -8.83
CA LYS A 102 -15.23 -11.70 -7.44
C LYS A 102 -14.73 -10.60 -6.50
N GLN A 103 -15.27 -10.62 -5.29
CA GLN A 103 -14.77 -9.76 -4.23
C GLN A 103 -13.41 -10.25 -3.72
N ILE A 104 -12.54 -9.29 -3.42
CA ILE A 104 -11.24 -9.53 -2.85
C ILE A 104 -11.25 -8.94 -1.45
N GLU A 105 -10.73 -9.70 -0.49
CA GLU A 105 -10.50 -9.22 0.86
C GLU A 105 -9.17 -9.80 1.35
N ALA A 106 -8.27 -8.95 1.78
CA ALA A 106 -6.95 -9.37 2.23
C ALA A 106 -6.52 -8.57 3.46
N ASP A 107 -6.08 -9.30 4.49
CA ASP A 107 -5.45 -8.70 5.65
C ASP A 107 -3.99 -8.38 5.32
N TYR A 108 -3.50 -7.24 5.80
CA TYR A 108 -2.09 -6.93 5.69
C TYR A 108 -1.59 -6.08 6.86
N VAL A 109 -0.32 -6.25 7.12
CA VAL A 109 0.39 -5.51 8.17
C VAL A 109 1.56 -4.76 7.56
#